data_b000030c7a6f822a3938244ec240858c
#
_entry.id   b000030c7a6f822a3938244ec240858c
#
_cell.length_a   1.000
_cell.length_b   1.000
_cell.length_c   1.000
_cell.angle_alpha   90.00
_cell.angle_beta   90.00
_cell.angle_gamma   90.00
#
_symmetry.space_group_name_H-M   'P 1'
#
loop_
_entity.id
_entity.type
_entity.pdbx_description
1 polymer ?
#
loop_
_entity_poly.entity_id
_entity_poly.type
_entity_poly.pdbx_seq_one_letter_code
_entity_poly.pdbx_strand_id
1 'polypeptide(L)'
;MIFFVSLHKNSLQTSKMAEINQYRQELKDRIISYAMPEFYKRGVKAVKMDEISQGLHVSKRTVYEIFGDKEELLLAGMMRQLEENRSKLENFAKTQAKNVIDIISYVYKLQMERNGMVGVLFYEEVHKMPRVVKFFQ
;
A
#
# COMPACT_ATOMS: atom_id res chain seq x y z
N MET A 1 14.14 37.38 -25.11
CA MET A 1 14.96 36.20 -25.31
C MET A 1 15.33 35.51 -24.00
N ILE A 2 15.84 36.21 -22.98
CA ILE A 2 16.15 35.65 -21.63
C ILE A 2 14.90 35.13 -20.92
N PHE A 3 13.76 35.80 -21.04
CA PHE A 3 12.47 35.40 -20.48
C PHE A 3 11.94 34.08 -21.08
N PHE A 4 12.11 33.89 -22.39
CA PHE A 4 11.69 32.68 -23.10
C PHE A 4 12.52 31.44 -22.71
N VAL A 5 13.84 31.60 -22.52
CA VAL A 5 14.76 30.56 -22.08
C VAL A 5 14.46 30.14 -20.63
N SER A 6 14.14 31.11 -19.76
CA SER A 6 13.76 30.85 -18.36
C SER A 6 12.45 30.06 -18.25
N LEU A 7 11.44 30.39 -19.03
CA LEU A 7 10.16 29.64 -19.08
C LEU A 7 10.34 28.22 -19.60
N HIS A 8 11.18 28.03 -20.61
CA HIS A 8 11.47 26.71 -21.17
C HIS A 8 12.23 25.82 -20.18
N LYS A 9 13.21 26.35 -19.44
CA LYS A 9 13.93 25.66 -18.37
C LYS A 9 12.98 25.25 -17.23
N ASN A 10 12.06 26.11 -16.82
CA ASN A 10 11.08 25.82 -15.77
C ASN A 10 10.13 24.71 -16.19
N SER A 11 9.65 24.71 -17.44
CA SER A 11 8.76 23.67 -17.96
C SER A 11 9.45 22.30 -18.04
N LEU A 12 10.72 22.25 -18.44
CA LEU A 12 11.53 21.03 -18.47
C LEU A 12 11.80 20.48 -17.06
N GLN A 13 12.08 21.35 -16.08
CA GLN A 13 12.27 20.95 -14.68
C GLN A 13 10.98 20.40 -14.10
N THR A 14 9.83 21.02 -14.36
CA THR A 14 8.52 20.55 -13.92
C THR A 14 8.19 19.18 -14.51
N SER A 15 8.47 18.95 -15.80
CA SER A 15 8.28 17.66 -16.46
C SER A 15 9.16 16.56 -15.85
N LYS A 16 10.45 16.84 -15.60
CA LYS A 16 11.36 15.90 -14.94
C LYS A 16 10.93 15.57 -13.52
N MET A 17 10.45 16.54 -12.75
CA MET A 17 9.91 16.32 -11.41
C MET A 17 8.68 15.43 -11.43
N ALA A 18 7.77 15.64 -12.41
CA ALA A 18 6.60 14.77 -12.59
C ALA A 18 6.98 13.33 -12.91
N GLU A 19 7.97 13.10 -13.80
CA GLU A 19 8.48 11.77 -14.13
C GLU A 19 9.11 11.08 -12.92
N ILE A 20 9.92 11.79 -12.13
CA ILE A 20 10.55 11.26 -10.90
C ILE A 20 9.47 10.88 -9.88
N ASN A 21 8.45 11.70 -9.70
CA ASN A 21 7.36 11.44 -8.78
C ASN A 21 6.52 10.23 -9.22
N GLN A 22 6.26 10.10 -10.52
CA GLN A 22 5.57 8.94 -11.08
C GLN A 22 6.37 7.66 -10.86
N TYR A 23 7.64 7.65 -11.19
CA TYR A 23 8.54 6.52 -10.96
C TYR A 23 8.57 6.10 -9.48
N ARG A 24 8.69 7.08 -8.59
CA ARG A 24 8.69 6.85 -7.14
C ARG A 24 7.37 6.23 -6.67
N GLN A 25 6.23 6.70 -7.17
CA GLN A 25 4.92 6.15 -6.84
C GLN A 25 4.76 4.72 -7.35
N GLU A 26 5.17 4.43 -8.58
CA GLU A 26 5.14 3.08 -9.15
C GLU A 26 6.00 2.11 -8.35
N LEU A 27 7.20 2.54 -7.93
CA LEU A 27 8.08 1.73 -7.10
C LEU A 27 7.49 1.49 -5.71
N LYS A 28 6.89 2.51 -5.11
CA LYS A 28 6.15 2.39 -3.84
C LYS A 28 5.05 1.34 -3.93
N ASP A 29 4.25 1.37 -4.99
CA ASP A 29 3.17 0.41 -5.22
C ASP A 29 3.71 -1.02 -5.43
N ARG A 30 4.82 -1.16 -6.13
CA ARG A 30 5.49 -2.46 -6.32
C ARG A 30 6.01 -3.02 -5.01
N ILE A 31 6.61 -2.19 -4.15
CA ILE A 31 7.11 -2.61 -2.84
C ILE A 31 5.95 -3.09 -1.96
N ILE A 32 4.86 -2.34 -1.88
CA ILE A 32 3.67 -2.73 -1.12
C ILE A 32 3.08 -4.03 -1.65
N SER A 33 2.93 -4.16 -2.96
CA SER A 33 2.34 -5.35 -3.61
C SER A 33 3.18 -6.60 -3.40
N TYR A 34 4.49 -6.47 -3.28
CA TYR A 34 5.38 -7.58 -2.96
C TYR A 34 5.35 -7.94 -1.47
N ALA A 35 5.43 -6.94 -0.60
CA ALA A 35 5.59 -7.14 0.84
C ALA A 35 4.32 -7.62 1.54
N MET A 36 3.16 -7.08 1.18
CA MET A 36 1.92 -7.38 1.92
C MET A 36 1.50 -8.84 1.88
N PRO A 37 1.53 -9.57 0.75
CA PRO A 37 1.27 -11.01 0.75
C PRO A 37 2.23 -11.80 1.66
N GLU A 38 3.49 -11.42 1.69
CA GLU A 38 4.50 -12.05 2.55
C GLU A 38 4.21 -11.77 4.04
N PHE A 39 3.84 -10.55 4.40
CA PHE A 39 3.43 -10.22 5.76
C PHE A 39 2.20 -11.03 6.20
N TYR A 40 1.20 -11.14 5.35
CA TYR A 40 -0.01 -11.91 5.66
C TYR A 40 0.28 -13.39 5.86
N LYS A 41 1.15 -13.95 5.04
CA LYS A 41 1.47 -15.38 5.06
C LYS A 41 2.41 -15.77 6.19
N ARG A 42 3.45 -14.98 6.42
CA ARG A 42 4.59 -15.33 7.29
C ARG A 42 4.63 -14.55 8.61
N GLY A 43 3.79 -13.53 8.76
CA GLY A 43 3.91 -12.54 9.83
C GLY A 43 4.90 -11.43 9.49
N VAL A 44 4.83 -10.33 10.23
CA VAL A 44 5.64 -9.13 9.94
C VAL A 44 7.10 -9.32 10.32
N LYS A 45 7.36 -9.96 11.47
CA LYS A 45 8.74 -10.16 11.98
C LYS A 45 9.58 -11.03 11.08
N ALA A 46 9.00 -12.05 10.46
CA ALA A 46 9.71 -13.01 9.62
C ALA A 46 10.17 -12.41 8.29
N VAL A 47 9.50 -11.38 7.79
CA VAL A 47 9.83 -10.73 6.51
C VAL A 47 10.83 -9.62 6.75
N LYS A 48 11.96 -9.67 6.02
CA LYS A 48 13.03 -8.67 6.13
C LYS A 48 13.02 -7.72 4.94
N MET A 49 13.41 -6.47 5.18
CA MET A 49 13.55 -5.46 4.12
C MET A 49 14.53 -5.90 3.02
N ASP A 50 15.58 -6.64 3.40
CA ASP A 50 16.54 -7.22 2.43
C ASP A 50 15.88 -8.19 1.47
N GLU A 51 14.98 -9.03 1.94
CA GLU A 51 14.24 -9.98 1.08
C GLU A 51 13.36 -9.24 0.08
N ILE A 52 12.73 -8.16 0.51
CA ILE A 52 11.88 -7.32 -0.35
C ILE A 52 12.72 -6.67 -1.46
N SER A 53 13.86 -6.08 -1.11
CA SER A 53 14.75 -5.46 -2.08
C SER A 53 15.31 -6.46 -3.09
N GLN A 54 15.72 -7.63 -2.66
CA GLN A 54 16.21 -8.71 -3.51
C GLN A 54 15.11 -9.25 -4.45
N GLY A 55 13.92 -9.50 -3.92
CA GLY A 55 12.79 -9.99 -4.69
C GLY A 55 12.32 -9.02 -5.79
N LEU A 56 12.49 -7.72 -5.58
CA LEU A 56 12.15 -6.68 -6.55
C LEU A 56 13.30 -6.26 -7.45
N HIS A 57 14.51 -6.78 -7.23
CA HIS A 57 15.74 -6.37 -7.94
C HIS A 57 16.02 -4.86 -7.81
N VAL A 58 15.77 -4.31 -6.65
CA VAL A 58 16.12 -2.92 -6.29
C VAL A 58 17.09 -2.91 -5.12
N SER A 59 17.85 -1.82 -4.97
CA SER A 59 18.78 -1.71 -3.84
C SER A 59 18.04 -1.56 -2.52
N LYS A 60 18.62 -2.09 -1.46
CA LYS A 60 18.16 -1.89 -0.08
C LYS A 60 17.98 -0.40 0.26
N ARG A 61 18.96 0.42 -0.15
CA ARG A 61 18.90 1.88 0.01
C ARG A 61 17.65 2.48 -0.62
N THR A 62 17.30 2.07 -1.83
CA THR A 62 16.10 2.54 -2.53
C THR A 62 14.82 2.22 -1.76
N VAL A 63 14.70 1.01 -1.21
CA VAL A 63 13.55 0.63 -0.39
C VAL A 63 13.46 1.51 0.87
N TYR A 64 14.57 1.73 1.57
CA TYR A 64 14.61 2.59 2.77
C TYR A 64 14.42 4.09 2.48
N GLU A 65 14.71 4.55 1.28
CA GLU A 65 14.40 5.93 0.86
C GLU A 65 12.89 6.14 0.65
N ILE A 66 12.17 5.10 0.29
CA ILE A 66 10.70 5.15 0.10
C ILE A 66 9.96 4.90 1.40
N PHE A 67 10.35 3.87 2.14
CA PHE A 67 9.80 3.53 3.44
C PHE A 67 10.92 3.54 4.49
N GLY A 68 10.86 4.45 5.45
CA GLY A 68 11.88 4.61 6.46
C GLY A 68 12.12 3.35 7.29
N ASP A 69 11.08 2.57 7.55
CA ASP A 69 11.14 1.29 8.23
C ASP A 69 10.03 0.32 7.77
N LYS A 70 10.09 -0.89 8.26
CA LYS A 70 9.14 -1.96 7.92
C LYS A 70 7.71 -1.66 8.41
N GLU A 71 7.55 -1.02 9.56
CA GLU A 71 6.23 -0.63 10.07
C GLU A 71 5.56 0.43 9.21
N GLU A 72 6.33 1.38 8.69
CA GLU A 72 5.82 2.38 7.73
C GLU A 72 5.32 1.72 6.46
N LEU A 73 6.05 0.75 5.93
CA LEU A 73 5.62 -0.06 4.79
C LEU A 73 4.33 -0.83 5.09
N LEU A 74 4.27 -1.48 6.25
CA LEU A 74 3.09 -2.21 6.70
C LEU A 74 1.85 -1.30 6.79
N LEU A 75 1.98 -0.15 7.42
CA LEU A 75 0.88 0.81 7.54
C LEU A 75 0.40 1.31 6.18
N ALA A 76 1.32 1.64 5.28
CA ALA A 76 0.98 2.05 3.93
C ALA A 76 0.19 0.95 3.17
N GLY A 77 0.60 -0.30 3.32
CA GLY A 77 -0.11 -1.45 2.74
C GLY A 77 -1.49 -1.68 3.34
N MET A 78 -1.62 -1.54 4.65
CA MET A 78 -2.92 -1.65 5.34
C MET A 78 -3.87 -0.51 4.94
N MET A 79 -3.38 0.71 4.81
CA MET A 79 -4.15 1.85 4.32
C MET A 79 -4.66 1.63 2.89
N ARG A 80 -3.79 1.14 2.01
CA ARG A 80 -4.18 0.81 0.63
C ARG A 80 -5.29 -0.24 0.60
N GLN A 81 -5.19 -1.28 1.42
CA GLN A 81 -6.20 -2.32 1.50
C GLN A 81 -7.56 -1.79 2.00
N LEU A 82 -7.54 -0.91 3.01
CA LEU A 82 -8.75 -0.27 3.50
C LEU A 82 -9.42 0.59 2.41
N GLU A 83 -8.64 1.35 1.67
CA GLU A 83 -9.15 2.20 0.59
C GLU A 83 -9.73 1.37 -0.56
N GLU A 84 -9.06 0.28 -0.95
CA GLU A 84 -9.57 -0.66 -1.95
C GLU A 84 -10.89 -1.30 -1.52
N ASN A 85 -10.99 -1.72 -0.26
CA ASN A 85 -12.21 -2.30 0.29
C ASN A 85 -13.35 -1.28 0.34
N ARG A 86 -13.05 -0.03 0.72
CA ARG A 86 -14.02 1.06 0.71
C ARG A 86 -14.56 1.31 -0.69
N SER A 87 -13.68 1.40 -1.68
CA SER A 87 -14.05 1.61 -3.08
C SER A 87 -14.91 0.48 -3.63
N LYS A 88 -14.57 -0.77 -3.32
CA LYS A 88 -15.37 -1.95 -3.70
C LYS A 88 -16.76 -1.90 -3.10
N LEU A 89 -16.85 -1.57 -1.81
CA LEU A 89 -18.13 -1.50 -1.10
C LEU A 89 -19.02 -0.38 -1.63
N GLU A 90 -18.46 0.81 -1.87
CA GLU A 90 -19.18 1.93 -2.45
C GLU A 90 -19.72 1.58 -3.85
N ASN A 91 -18.89 0.99 -4.68
CA ASN A 91 -19.29 0.57 -6.02
C ASN A 91 -20.41 -0.48 -5.98
N PHE A 92 -20.27 -1.49 -5.12
CA PHE A 92 -21.30 -2.53 -4.94
C PHE A 92 -22.63 -1.92 -4.46
N ALA A 93 -22.58 -1.02 -3.48
CA ALA A 93 -23.76 -0.35 -2.95
C ALA A 93 -24.51 0.47 -4.02
N LYS A 94 -23.76 1.11 -4.94
CA LYS A 94 -24.35 1.93 -6.01
C LYS A 94 -24.89 1.12 -7.19
N THR A 95 -24.26 0.00 -7.52
CA THR A 95 -24.50 -0.69 -8.80
C THR A 95 -25.24 -2.03 -8.66
N GLN A 96 -25.10 -2.74 -7.56
CA GLN A 96 -25.59 -4.12 -7.41
C GLN A 96 -26.49 -4.34 -6.19
N ALA A 97 -26.29 -3.61 -5.10
CA ALA A 97 -27.07 -3.79 -3.88
C ALA A 97 -28.52 -3.33 -4.07
N LYS A 98 -29.48 -4.18 -3.72
CA LYS A 98 -30.91 -3.87 -3.76
C LYS A 98 -31.44 -3.45 -2.39
N ASN A 99 -30.73 -3.88 -1.33
CA ASN A 99 -31.12 -3.63 0.06
C ASN A 99 -29.91 -3.72 1.00
N VAL A 100 -30.11 -3.45 2.28
CA VAL A 100 -29.06 -3.47 3.31
C VAL A 100 -28.47 -4.87 3.50
N ILE A 101 -29.27 -5.93 3.32
CA ILE A 101 -28.81 -7.31 3.47
C ILE A 101 -27.75 -7.65 2.43
N ASP A 102 -27.92 -7.17 1.19
CA ASP A 102 -26.92 -7.35 0.13
C ASP A 102 -25.57 -6.70 0.50
N ILE A 103 -25.60 -5.52 1.11
CA ILE A 103 -24.40 -4.81 1.57
C ILE A 103 -23.71 -5.59 2.69
N ILE A 104 -24.45 -6.06 3.68
CA ILE A 104 -23.92 -6.87 4.79
C ILE A 104 -23.29 -8.16 4.26
N SER A 105 -23.94 -8.83 3.33
CA SER A 105 -23.44 -10.06 2.70
C SER A 105 -22.13 -9.81 1.93
N TYR A 106 -22.03 -8.68 1.25
CA TYR A 106 -20.82 -8.31 0.51
C TYR A 106 -19.66 -7.98 1.44
N VAL A 107 -19.89 -7.25 2.53
CA VAL A 107 -18.87 -6.98 3.57
C VAL A 107 -18.36 -8.30 4.15
N TYR A 108 -19.26 -9.22 4.46
CA TYR A 108 -18.89 -10.55 4.97
C TYR A 108 -18.04 -11.34 3.97
N LYS A 109 -18.40 -11.30 2.69
CA LYS A 109 -17.63 -11.92 1.61
C LYS A 109 -16.20 -11.35 1.53
N LEU A 110 -16.05 -10.02 1.55
CA LEU A 110 -14.74 -9.37 1.55
C LEU A 110 -13.89 -9.77 2.75
N GLN A 111 -14.50 -9.90 3.93
CA GLN A 111 -13.79 -10.36 5.13
C GLN A 111 -13.36 -11.83 5.02
N MET A 112 -14.19 -12.70 4.47
CA MET A 112 -13.86 -14.12 4.29
C MET A 112 -12.73 -14.31 3.29
N GLU A 113 -12.76 -13.60 2.18
CA GLU A 113 -11.67 -13.62 1.18
C GLU A 113 -10.33 -13.21 1.82
N ARG A 114 -10.35 -12.15 2.65
CA ARG A 114 -9.17 -11.67 3.36
C ARG A 114 -8.68 -12.66 4.42
N ASN A 115 -9.58 -13.21 5.23
CA ASN A 115 -9.21 -14.13 6.33
C ASN A 115 -8.57 -15.42 5.80
N GLY A 116 -8.98 -15.92 4.63
CA GLY A 116 -8.33 -17.04 3.98
C GLY A 116 -6.90 -16.77 3.51
N MET A 117 -6.53 -15.50 3.33
CA MET A 117 -5.19 -15.05 2.89
C MET A 117 -4.28 -14.64 4.05
N VAL A 118 -4.82 -14.38 5.23
CA VAL A 118 -4.10 -13.79 6.36
C VAL A 118 -3.88 -14.83 7.46
N GLY A 119 -2.62 -15.12 7.75
CA GLY A 119 -2.24 -16.05 8.80
C GLY A 119 -2.49 -15.50 10.22
N VAL A 120 -2.65 -16.40 11.19
CA VAL A 120 -2.86 -16.04 12.60
C VAL A 120 -1.72 -15.21 13.16
N LEU A 121 -0.48 -15.53 12.78
CA LEU A 121 0.72 -14.84 13.24
C LEU A 121 0.72 -13.35 12.85
N PHE A 122 0.23 -13.00 11.68
CA PHE A 122 0.08 -11.60 11.27
C PHE A 122 -0.82 -10.83 12.26
N TYR A 123 -2.00 -11.35 12.58
CA TYR A 123 -2.90 -10.72 13.54
C TYR A 123 -2.29 -10.58 14.92
N GLU A 124 -1.64 -11.62 15.43
CA GLU A 124 -0.99 -11.58 16.73
C GLU A 124 0.11 -10.53 16.82
N GLU A 125 0.88 -10.36 15.76
CA GLU A 125 1.96 -9.39 15.73
C GLU A 125 1.45 -7.95 15.60
N VAL A 126 0.51 -7.68 14.67
CA VAL A 126 0.03 -6.31 14.43
C VAL A 126 -0.73 -5.72 15.62
N HIS A 127 -1.42 -6.55 16.40
CA HIS A 127 -2.10 -6.09 17.62
C HIS A 127 -1.13 -5.63 18.72
N LYS A 128 0.12 -6.05 18.65
CA LYS A 128 1.18 -5.65 19.58
C LYS A 128 2.01 -4.47 19.08
N MET A 129 1.78 -3.97 17.89
CA MET A 129 2.51 -2.84 17.30
C MET A 129 1.81 -1.52 17.64
N PRO A 130 2.42 -0.63 18.48
CA PRO A 130 1.76 0.59 18.93
C PRO A 130 1.33 1.52 17.80
N ARG A 131 2.12 1.63 16.74
CA ARG A 131 1.80 2.47 15.56
C ARG A 131 0.56 1.95 14.82
N VAL A 132 0.43 0.63 14.68
CA VAL A 132 -0.73 0.00 14.05
C VAL A 132 -1.97 0.16 14.91
N VAL A 133 -1.88 -0.11 16.20
CA VAL A 133 -2.99 0.05 17.15
C VAL A 133 -3.49 1.49 17.17
N LYS A 134 -2.59 2.45 17.23
CA LYS A 134 -2.93 3.88 17.20
C LYS A 134 -3.65 4.28 15.91
N PHE A 135 -3.28 3.70 14.78
CA PHE A 135 -3.90 3.99 13.49
C PHE A 135 -5.38 3.56 13.43
N PHE A 136 -5.75 2.50 14.14
CA PHE A 136 -7.12 1.97 14.18
C PHE A 136 -7.97 2.47 15.36
N GLN A 137 -7.44 3.32 16.19
CA GLN A 137 -8.21 4.00 17.24
C GLN A 137 -8.92 5.24 16.71
#